data_f50cefa2ebc5905ee0e9b1245660576c
#
_entry.id   f50cefa2ebc5905ee0e9b1245660576c
#
_cell.length_a   1.000
_cell.length_b   1.000
_cell.length_c   1.000
_cell.angle_alpha   90.00
_cell.angle_beta   90.00
_cell.angle_gamma   90.00
#
_symmetry.space_group_name_H-M   'P 1'
#
loop_
_entity.id
_entity.type
_entity.pdbx_description
1 polymer ?
#
loop_
_entity_poly.entity_id
_entity_poly.type
_entity_poly.pdbx_seq_one_letter_code
_entity_poly.pdbx_strand_id
1 'polypeptide(L)'
;MRRRGYGCQRPIRKIPKLKTISEFKIIEKYLSNIGTSFNKKNKILKGVGDDAAVISLSDNLIVSTDTSVEGVHFPKGVKPEYAAYRACVIALSDLAAMGSHPLAFQLSLSTKENSPKFFSSFKKGLQDFSNDYKIGLTGGDLVKGQYQISVTVFGKQDSKILLRNNSRVGDIVCLSGQLGNGLFGMQNFKKYNRKNKISSAYLKPKALIDYGKTIAGFASSAIDISDGFIQDLGHLSKASNVGFELSSSSIPYNSNLLLNQCLNCGDDYQLIFTVPKKNIQPLAVKMKKKKFEMHQVGTSIKTKKIYLDGKITSLNKGYKHF
;
A
#
# COMPACT_ATOMS: atom_id res chain seq x y z
N MET A 1 12.07 36.43 -68.45
CA MET A 1 12.66 35.44 -67.57
C MET A 1 11.58 34.94 -66.62
N ARG A 2 11.08 33.70 -66.81
CA ARG A 2 10.04 33.08 -65.96
C ARG A 2 10.74 32.22 -64.95
N ARG A 3 10.56 32.50 -63.64
CA ARG A 3 11.01 31.61 -62.53
C ARG A 3 9.88 30.64 -62.20
N ARG A 4 10.10 29.35 -62.41
CA ARG A 4 9.23 28.24 -61.96
C ARG A 4 9.53 27.98 -60.51
N GLY A 5 8.54 28.14 -59.59
CA GLY A 5 8.60 27.68 -58.22
C GLY A 5 8.13 26.24 -58.13
N TYR A 6 9.03 25.32 -57.72
CA TYR A 6 8.67 23.93 -57.38
C TYR A 6 8.22 23.88 -55.93
N GLY A 7 6.91 23.89 -55.74
CA GLY A 7 6.32 23.59 -54.43
C GLY A 7 6.19 22.08 -54.26
N CYS A 8 7.13 21.46 -53.54
CA CYS A 8 6.99 20.06 -53.11
C CYS A 8 6.12 20.02 -51.87
N GLN A 9 4.82 19.83 -52.05
CA GLN A 9 3.92 19.53 -50.94
C GLN A 9 4.11 18.05 -50.55
N ARG A 10 4.80 17.79 -49.44
CA ARG A 10 4.82 16.45 -48.84
C ARG A 10 3.42 16.12 -48.32
N PRO A 11 2.85 14.94 -48.61
CA PRO A 11 1.55 14.56 -48.12
C PRO A 11 1.60 14.48 -46.59
N ILE A 12 0.69 15.21 -45.94
CA ILE A 12 0.50 15.11 -44.47
C ILE A 12 0.09 13.68 -44.16
N ARG A 13 0.99 12.89 -43.57
CA ARG A 13 0.66 11.56 -43.07
C ARG A 13 -0.50 11.71 -42.08
N LYS A 14 -1.68 11.21 -42.44
CA LYS A 14 -2.81 11.07 -41.51
C LYS A 14 -2.34 10.23 -40.33
N ILE A 15 -2.22 10.86 -39.18
CA ILE A 15 -1.99 10.15 -37.89
C ILE A 15 -3.20 9.21 -37.74
N PRO A 16 -3.00 7.90 -37.59
CA PRO A 16 -4.11 6.98 -37.42
C PRO A 16 -4.86 7.40 -36.13
N LYS A 17 -6.18 7.66 -36.27
CA LYS A 17 -7.03 7.91 -35.09
C LYS A 17 -6.89 6.71 -34.18
N LEU A 18 -6.29 6.91 -32.99
CA LEU A 18 -6.29 5.92 -31.94
C LEU A 18 -7.74 5.46 -31.72
N LYS A 19 -7.97 4.15 -31.82
CA LYS A 19 -9.28 3.55 -31.52
C LYS A 19 -9.62 3.85 -30.06
N THR A 20 -10.49 4.81 -29.81
CA THR A 20 -11.04 5.08 -28.48
C THR A 20 -12.03 3.99 -28.12
N ILE A 21 -12.03 3.56 -26.87
CA ILE A 21 -12.94 2.55 -26.34
C ILE A 21 -13.95 3.27 -25.45
N SER A 22 -15.24 2.90 -25.50
CA SER A 22 -16.23 3.44 -24.57
C SER A 22 -16.03 2.89 -23.16
N GLU A 23 -16.45 3.65 -22.17
CA GLU A 23 -16.38 3.30 -20.75
C GLU A 23 -16.92 1.90 -20.46
N PHE A 24 -18.15 1.61 -20.88
CA PHE A 24 -18.77 0.29 -20.67
C PHE A 24 -17.94 -0.86 -21.28
N LYS A 25 -17.34 -0.66 -22.45
CA LYS A 25 -16.43 -1.66 -23.03
C LYS A 25 -15.12 -1.82 -22.26
N ILE A 26 -14.64 -0.75 -21.62
CA ILE A 26 -13.47 -0.83 -20.71
C ILE A 26 -13.83 -1.67 -19.49
N ILE A 27 -14.94 -1.35 -18.84
CA ILE A 27 -15.42 -2.08 -17.65
C ILE A 27 -15.61 -3.56 -17.98
N GLU A 28 -16.38 -3.88 -19.04
CA GLU A 28 -16.64 -5.25 -19.46
C GLU A 28 -15.36 -6.04 -19.76
N LYS A 29 -14.47 -5.48 -20.58
CA LYS A 29 -13.29 -6.19 -21.09
C LYS A 29 -12.15 -6.30 -20.08
N TYR A 30 -11.95 -5.27 -19.23
CA TYR A 30 -10.73 -5.13 -18.42
C TYR A 30 -10.97 -5.21 -16.92
N LEU A 31 -12.19 -4.94 -16.42
CA LEU A 31 -12.45 -4.80 -14.99
C LEU A 31 -13.44 -5.83 -14.44
N SER A 32 -14.45 -6.24 -15.20
CA SER A 32 -15.57 -7.06 -14.71
C SER A 32 -15.17 -8.42 -14.12
N ASN A 33 -14.05 -9.00 -14.57
CA ASN A 33 -13.64 -10.35 -14.18
C ASN A 33 -12.48 -10.39 -13.19
N ILE A 34 -12.11 -9.24 -12.58
CA ILE A 34 -10.99 -9.19 -11.65
C ILE A 34 -11.36 -9.91 -10.35
N GLY A 35 -10.73 -11.07 -10.12
CA GLY A 35 -10.87 -11.85 -8.89
C GLY A 35 -12.24 -12.43 -8.62
N THR A 36 -13.13 -12.53 -9.62
CA THR A 36 -14.49 -13.08 -9.45
C THR A 36 -14.48 -14.53 -8.94
N SER A 37 -13.43 -15.30 -9.20
CA SER A 37 -13.23 -16.63 -8.65
C SER A 37 -13.18 -16.68 -7.12
N PHE A 38 -12.90 -15.56 -6.46
CA PHE A 38 -12.86 -15.46 -5.00
C PHE A 38 -14.19 -15.05 -4.37
N ASN A 39 -15.18 -14.60 -5.16
CA ASN A 39 -16.45 -14.05 -4.68
C ASN A 39 -17.16 -15.04 -3.74
N LYS A 40 -17.32 -16.30 -4.13
CA LYS A 40 -18.00 -17.31 -3.30
C LYS A 40 -17.33 -17.48 -1.93
N LYS A 41 -15.99 -17.59 -1.88
CA LYS A 41 -15.21 -17.73 -0.64
C LYS A 41 -15.36 -16.51 0.25
N ASN A 42 -15.36 -15.31 -0.33
CA ASN A 42 -15.40 -14.04 0.37
C ASN A 42 -16.84 -13.53 0.58
N LYS A 43 -17.84 -14.39 0.32
CA LYS A 43 -19.28 -14.07 0.51
C LYS A 43 -19.75 -12.82 -0.24
N ILE A 44 -19.14 -12.55 -1.41
CA ILE A 44 -19.61 -11.54 -2.35
C ILE A 44 -20.77 -12.14 -3.13
N LEU A 45 -21.99 -11.68 -2.85
CA LEU A 45 -23.22 -12.17 -3.49
C LEU A 45 -23.42 -11.48 -4.84
N LYS A 46 -23.04 -10.20 -4.96
CA LYS A 46 -23.07 -9.41 -6.19
C LYS A 46 -21.82 -8.56 -6.25
N GLY A 47 -21.14 -8.57 -7.39
CA GLY A 47 -19.97 -7.73 -7.68
C GLY A 47 -20.25 -6.77 -8.84
N VAL A 48 -19.24 -6.51 -9.69
CA VAL A 48 -19.34 -5.63 -10.86
C VAL A 48 -20.51 -6.03 -11.77
N GLY A 49 -21.26 -5.04 -12.26
CA GLY A 49 -22.35 -5.23 -13.24
C GLY A 49 -23.75 -5.02 -12.64
N ASP A 50 -23.84 -4.37 -11.49
CA ASP A 50 -25.07 -3.85 -10.91
C ASP A 50 -24.78 -2.48 -10.26
N ASP A 51 -25.82 -1.78 -9.76
CA ASP A 51 -25.69 -0.45 -9.16
C ASP A 51 -24.80 -0.47 -7.89
N ALA A 52 -24.79 -1.60 -7.15
CA ALA A 52 -23.97 -1.79 -5.97
C ALA A 52 -23.51 -3.23 -5.79
N ALA A 53 -22.41 -3.41 -5.05
CA ALA A 53 -21.95 -4.72 -4.59
C ALA A 53 -22.72 -5.16 -3.35
N VAL A 54 -22.96 -6.50 -3.22
CA VAL A 54 -23.59 -7.10 -2.04
C VAL A 54 -22.61 -8.06 -1.39
N ILE A 55 -22.23 -7.77 -0.14
CA ILE A 55 -21.31 -8.59 0.67
C ILE A 55 -22.07 -9.10 1.90
N SER A 56 -22.08 -10.39 2.13
CA SER A 56 -22.71 -11.00 3.30
C SER A 56 -21.71 -11.07 4.47
N LEU A 57 -22.02 -10.43 5.59
CA LEU A 57 -21.16 -10.38 6.77
C LEU A 57 -21.90 -10.79 8.03
N SER A 58 -21.19 -11.48 8.94
CA SER A 58 -21.62 -11.81 10.31
C SER A 58 -20.83 -11.08 11.37
N ASP A 59 -19.71 -10.42 10.98
CA ASP A 59 -18.72 -9.83 11.90
C ASP A 59 -18.53 -8.34 11.58
N ASN A 60 -17.67 -7.65 12.38
CA ASN A 60 -17.32 -6.25 12.11
C ASN A 60 -16.67 -6.11 10.72
N LEU A 61 -17.19 -5.14 9.96
CA LEU A 61 -16.58 -4.69 8.71
C LEU A 61 -15.48 -3.68 9.01
N ILE A 62 -14.31 -3.91 8.42
CA ILE A 62 -13.16 -3.00 8.44
C ILE A 62 -12.99 -2.42 7.03
N VAL A 63 -12.96 -1.10 6.91
CA VAL A 63 -12.90 -0.41 5.61
C VAL A 63 -11.78 0.62 5.64
N SER A 64 -10.97 0.67 4.59
CA SER A 64 -10.03 1.75 4.34
C SER A 64 -10.09 2.21 2.90
N THR A 65 -9.71 3.48 2.65
CA THR A 65 -9.64 4.06 1.32
C THR A 65 -8.39 4.89 1.18
N ASP A 66 -7.63 4.61 0.12
CA ASP A 66 -6.45 5.38 -0.26
C ASP A 66 -6.53 5.87 -1.70
N THR A 67 -5.90 7.03 -1.93
CA THR A 67 -5.82 7.65 -3.25
C THR A 67 -4.37 7.86 -3.66
N SER A 68 -4.00 7.33 -4.81
CA SER A 68 -2.70 7.50 -5.44
C SER A 68 -2.78 8.41 -6.66
N VAL A 69 -2.04 9.51 -6.66
CA VAL A 69 -2.02 10.53 -7.73
C VAL A 69 -0.65 10.53 -8.41
N GLU A 70 -0.63 10.48 -9.75
CA GLU A 70 0.61 10.60 -10.52
C GLU A 70 1.29 11.95 -10.28
N GLY A 71 2.59 11.91 -10.05
CA GLY A 71 3.41 13.09 -9.72
C GLY A 71 3.40 13.48 -8.24
N VAL A 72 2.52 12.88 -7.43
CA VAL A 72 2.44 13.06 -5.97
C VAL A 72 2.86 11.77 -5.27
N HIS A 73 2.08 10.70 -5.44
CA HIS A 73 2.28 9.41 -4.76
C HIS A 73 3.10 8.42 -5.58
N PHE A 74 3.18 8.62 -6.89
CA PHE A 74 4.06 7.84 -7.76
C PHE A 74 4.57 8.70 -8.93
N PRO A 75 5.83 8.49 -9.36
CA PRO A 75 6.44 9.26 -10.43
C PRO A 75 5.75 9.07 -11.78
N LYS A 76 5.82 10.09 -12.64
CA LYS A 76 5.43 9.95 -14.05
C LYS A 76 6.25 8.86 -14.73
N GLY A 77 5.58 8.08 -15.58
CA GLY A 77 6.19 7.00 -16.36
C GLY A 77 6.27 5.65 -15.62
N VAL A 78 5.70 5.53 -14.43
CA VAL A 78 5.41 4.21 -13.83
C VAL A 78 4.41 3.48 -14.73
N LYS A 79 4.70 2.21 -15.07
CA LYS A 79 3.81 1.43 -15.92
C LYS A 79 2.45 1.23 -15.25
N PRO A 80 1.33 1.26 -16.00
CA PRO A 80 -0.01 1.10 -15.43
C PRO A 80 -0.18 -0.16 -14.56
N GLU A 81 0.48 -1.27 -14.92
CA GLU A 81 0.45 -2.50 -14.12
C GLU A 81 1.01 -2.32 -12.70
N TYR A 82 2.07 -1.52 -12.55
CA TYR A 82 2.67 -1.25 -11.24
C TYR A 82 1.90 -0.19 -10.46
N ALA A 83 1.40 0.86 -11.14
CA ALA A 83 0.57 1.87 -10.49
C ALA A 83 -0.71 1.24 -9.91
N ALA A 84 -1.39 0.37 -10.68
CA ALA A 84 -2.58 -0.33 -10.24
C ALA A 84 -2.31 -1.27 -9.06
N TYR A 85 -1.28 -2.13 -9.18
CA TYR A 85 -0.90 -3.07 -8.13
C TYR A 85 -0.56 -2.33 -6.82
N ARG A 86 0.31 -1.31 -6.92
CA ARG A 86 0.75 -0.51 -5.79
C ARG A 86 -0.42 0.19 -5.09
N ALA A 87 -1.29 0.89 -5.82
CA ALA A 87 -2.43 1.58 -5.25
C ALA A 87 -3.34 0.63 -4.44
N CYS A 88 -3.55 -0.59 -4.93
CA CYS A 88 -4.31 -1.60 -4.21
C CYS A 88 -3.62 -2.09 -2.94
N VAL A 89 -2.29 -2.29 -2.98
CA VAL A 89 -1.52 -2.76 -1.82
C VAL A 89 -1.43 -1.71 -0.73
N ILE A 90 -1.31 -0.42 -1.10
CA ILE A 90 -1.28 0.71 -0.16
C ILE A 90 -2.55 0.68 0.71
N ALA A 91 -3.72 0.72 0.08
CA ALA A 91 -4.99 0.64 0.81
C ALA A 91 -5.12 -0.65 1.64
N LEU A 92 -4.59 -1.77 1.13
CA LEU A 92 -4.66 -3.05 1.84
C LEU A 92 -3.73 -3.11 3.06
N SER A 93 -2.69 -2.27 3.11
CA SER A 93 -1.75 -2.20 4.25
C SER A 93 -2.45 -1.80 5.55
N ASP A 94 -3.46 -0.94 5.49
CA ASP A 94 -4.28 -0.59 6.65
C ASP A 94 -4.99 -1.80 7.24
N LEU A 95 -5.52 -2.68 6.40
CA LEU A 95 -6.15 -3.92 6.88
C LEU A 95 -5.13 -4.86 7.54
N ALA A 96 -3.88 -4.86 7.06
CA ALA A 96 -2.80 -5.61 7.70
C ALA A 96 -2.47 -5.04 9.07
N ALA A 97 -2.37 -3.72 9.21
CA ALA A 97 -2.15 -3.05 10.50
C ALA A 97 -3.26 -3.34 11.52
N MET A 98 -4.49 -3.51 11.05
CA MET A 98 -5.66 -3.85 11.89
C MET A 98 -5.80 -5.36 12.19
N GLY A 99 -4.94 -6.23 11.61
CA GLY A 99 -5.05 -7.69 11.76
C GLY A 99 -6.28 -8.28 11.08
N SER A 100 -6.83 -7.60 10.07
CA SER A 100 -8.07 -7.93 9.39
C SER A 100 -7.88 -8.98 8.27
N HIS A 101 -8.93 -9.72 7.99
CA HIS A 101 -9.01 -10.61 6.82
C HIS A 101 -9.63 -9.87 5.63
N PRO A 102 -8.92 -9.68 4.50
CA PRO A 102 -9.45 -8.98 3.35
C PRO A 102 -10.56 -9.77 2.64
N LEU A 103 -11.57 -9.07 2.13
CA LEU A 103 -12.75 -9.65 1.45
C LEU A 103 -12.82 -9.24 -0.01
N ALA A 104 -12.73 -7.93 -0.28
CA ALA A 104 -12.99 -7.35 -1.58
C ALA A 104 -12.32 -5.97 -1.68
N PHE A 105 -12.34 -5.40 -2.89
CA PHE A 105 -11.96 -4.01 -3.11
C PHE A 105 -12.85 -3.35 -4.16
N GLN A 106 -12.92 -2.02 -4.11
CA GLN A 106 -13.49 -1.15 -5.14
C GLN A 106 -12.42 -0.20 -5.68
N LEU A 107 -12.62 0.27 -6.91
CA LEU A 107 -11.65 1.06 -7.65
C LEU A 107 -12.35 2.26 -8.29
N SER A 108 -11.92 3.49 -7.98
CA SER A 108 -12.21 4.67 -8.79
C SER A 108 -10.95 5.08 -9.55
N LEU A 109 -11.03 5.07 -10.88
CA LEU A 109 -9.93 5.41 -11.77
C LEU A 109 -10.26 6.67 -12.56
N SER A 110 -9.46 7.71 -12.37
CA SER A 110 -9.44 8.90 -13.22
C SER A 110 -8.22 8.84 -14.14
N THR A 111 -8.42 9.03 -15.47
CA THR A 111 -7.31 9.05 -16.42
C THR A 111 -7.68 9.76 -17.72
N LYS A 112 -6.71 10.38 -18.39
CA LYS A 112 -6.84 10.88 -19.76
C LYS A 112 -6.56 9.79 -20.82
N GLU A 113 -5.94 8.68 -20.40
CA GLU A 113 -5.60 7.56 -21.28
C GLU A 113 -6.86 6.79 -21.68
N ASN A 114 -6.98 6.52 -22.96
CA ASN A 114 -8.08 5.74 -23.53
C ASN A 114 -7.55 4.77 -24.59
N SER A 115 -6.51 4.01 -24.26
CA SER A 115 -5.93 3.04 -25.18
C SER A 115 -6.04 1.60 -24.67
N PRO A 116 -6.26 0.62 -25.55
CA PRO A 116 -6.25 -0.81 -25.17
C PRO A 116 -4.96 -1.21 -24.47
N LYS A 117 -3.82 -0.63 -24.84
CA LYS A 117 -2.51 -0.89 -24.24
C LYS A 117 -2.47 -0.48 -22.77
N PHE A 118 -2.98 0.71 -22.45
CA PHE A 118 -3.05 1.20 -21.07
C PHE A 118 -3.92 0.26 -20.22
N PHE A 119 -5.17 0.01 -20.63
CA PHE A 119 -6.11 -0.81 -19.86
C PHE A 119 -5.70 -2.28 -19.74
N SER A 120 -5.04 -2.83 -20.76
CA SER A 120 -4.48 -4.19 -20.67
C SER A 120 -3.37 -4.28 -19.63
N SER A 121 -2.48 -3.27 -19.59
CA SER A 121 -1.42 -3.19 -18.57
C SER A 121 -2.00 -2.95 -17.18
N PHE A 122 -2.95 -2.03 -17.04
CA PHE A 122 -3.63 -1.72 -15.78
C PHE A 122 -4.35 -2.97 -15.21
N LYS A 123 -5.15 -3.64 -16.06
CA LYS A 123 -5.81 -4.92 -15.72
C LYS A 123 -4.83 -5.95 -15.16
N LYS A 124 -3.64 -6.07 -15.79
CA LYS A 124 -2.61 -7.01 -15.32
C LYS A 124 -2.20 -6.72 -13.87
N GLY A 125 -2.02 -5.45 -13.50
CA GLY A 125 -1.70 -5.06 -12.13
C GLY A 125 -2.81 -5.43 -11.13
N LEU A 126 -4.07 -5.16 -11.49
CA LEU A 126 -5.23 -5.55 -10.68
C LEU A 126 -5.35 -7.07 -10.52
N GLN A 127 -5.10 -7.82 -11.60
CA GLN A 127 -5.16 -9.29 -11.57
C GLN A 127 -4.02 -9.89 -10.72
N ASP A 128 -2.80 -9.36 -10.83
CA ASP A 128 -1.66 -9.76 -9.99
C ASP A 128 -2.01 -9.53 -8.51
N PHE A 129 -2.53 -8.35 -8.15
CA PHE A 129 -2.99 -8.04 -6.79
C PHE A 129 -4.10 -8.97 -6.30
N SER A 130 -5.13 -9.17 -7.11
CA SER A 130 -6.24 -10.05 -6.80
C SER A 130 -5.77 -11.50 -6.55
N ASN A 131 -4.83 -11.98 -7.35
CA ASN A 131 -4.26 -13.32 -7.21
C ASN A 131 -3.39 -13.45 -5.95
N ASP A 132 -2.59 -12.42 -5.61
CA ASP A 132 -1.71 -12.44 -4.44
C ASP A 132 -2.51 -12.44 -3.12
N TYR A 133 -3.59 -11.65 -3.06
CA TYR A 133 -4.39 -11.46 -1.84
C TYR A 133 -5.72 -12.23 -1.81
N LYS A 134 -6.09 -12.91 -2.90
CA LYS A 134 -7.30 -13.76 -3.02
C LYS A 134 -8.59 -12.97 -2.80
N ILE A 135 -8.66 -11.75 -3.30
CA ILE A 135 -9.83 -10.86 -3.24
C ILE A 135 -10.21 -10.34 -4.64
N GLY A 136 -11.50 -10.02 -4.83
CA GLY A 136 -12.04 -9.57 -6.10
C GLY A 136 -12.41 -8.09 -6.11
N LEU A 137 -12.38 -7.51 -7.31
CA LEU A 137 -12.97 -6.20 -7.59
C LEU A 137 -14.50 -6.33 -7.58
N THR A 138 -15.19 -5.51 -6.78
CA THR A 138 -16.66 -5.59 -6.61
C THR A 138 -17.40 -4.41 -7.21
N GLY A 139 -16.72 -3.36 -7.63
CA GLY A 139 -17.31 -2.17 -8.21
C GLY A 139 -16.31 -1.04 -8.33
N GLY A 140 -16.80 0.15 -8.67
CA GLY A 140 -15.99 1.34 -8.75
C GLY A 140 -16.51 2.32 -9.79
N ASP A 141 -15.63 3.23 -10.21
CA ASP A 141 -15.95 4.30 -11.13
C ASP A 141 -14.80 4.53 -12.13
N LEU A 142 -15.12 5.03 -13.32
CA LEU A 142 -14.14 5.34 -14.36
C LEU A 142 -14.45 6.72 -14.97
N VAL A 143 -13.58 7.69 -14.71
CA VAL A 143 -13.76 9.05 -15.20
C VAL A 143 -12.56 9.54 -16.02
N LYS A 144 -12.80 10.51 -16.90
CA LYS A 144 -11.74 11.19 -17.64
C LYS A 144 -11.19 12.36 -16.83
N GLY A 145 -9.92 12.28 -16.42
CA GLY A 145 -9.29 13.34 -15.61
C GLY A 145 -7.79 13.17 -15.46
N GLN A 146 -7.24 13.73 -14.40
CA GLN A 146 -5.85 13.49 -13.98
C GLN A 146 -5.67 12.00 -13.63
N TYR A 147 -4.46 11.44 -13.87
CA TYR A 147 -4.21 10.05 -13.52
C TYR A 147 -4.17 9.88 -12.00
N GLN A 148 -5.25 9.31 -11.50
CA GLN A 148 -5.51 9.08 -10.08
C GLN A 148 -6.21 7.74 -9.91
N ILE A 149 -5.83 7.02 -8.88
CA ILE A 149 -6.34 5.70 -8.53
C ILE A 149 -6.77 5.75 -7.07
N SER A 150 -8.08 5.66 -6.79
CA SER A 150 -8.61 5.52 -5.45
C SER A 150 -9.09 4.10 -5.25
N VAL A 151 -8.63 3.46 -4.18
CA VAL A 151 -8.99 2.08 -3.86
C VAL A 151 -9.62 2.04 -2.48
N THR A 152 -10.81 1.46 -2.40
CA THR A 152 -11.47 1.14 -1.13
C THR A 152 -11.36 -0.36 -0.92
N VAL A 153 -10.82 -0.77 0.22
CA VAL A 153 -10.68 -2.17 0.62
C VAL A 153 -11.65 -2.51 1.74
N PHE A 154 -12.22 -3.70 1.65
CA PHE A 154 -13.14 -4.24 2.64
C PHE A 154 -12.51 -5.47 3.28
N GLY A 155 -12.50 -5.48 4.61
CA GLY A 155 -12.05 -6.60 5.40
C GLY A 155 -13.03 -6.94 6.50
N LYS A 156 -12.90 -8.10 7.09
CA LYS A 156 -13.66 -8.52 8.26
C LYS A 156 -12.74 -8.79 9.44
N GLN A 157 -13.31 -8.70 10.62
CA GLN A 157 -12.64 -9.16 11.82
C GLN A 157 -12.40 -10.69 11.74
N ASP A 158 -11.15 -11.10 11.99
CA ASP A 158 -10.75 -12.52 12.01
C ASP A 158 -10.43 -12.99 13.45
N SER A 159 -9.92 -12.06 14.25
CA SER A 159 -9.58 -12.25 15.66
C SER A 159 -9.71 -10.92 16.40
N LYS A 160 -8.76 -10.55 17.24
CA LYS A 160 -8.71 -9.22 17.85
C LYS A 160 -8.38 -8.16 16.80
N ILE A 161 -9.17 -7.09 16.74
CA ILE A 161 -8.83 -5.90 15.94
C ILE A 161 -7.71 -5.15 16.66
N LEU A 162 -6.64 -4.86 15.92
CA LEU A 162 -5.56 -4.00 16.39
C LEU A 162 -5.93 -2.53 16.16
N LEU A 163 -5.80 -1.73 17.20
CA LEU A 163 -6.02 -0.29 17.19
C LEU A 163 -4.74 0.43 17.57
N ARG A 164 -4.62 1.71 17.22
CA ARG A 164 -3.47 2.56 17.56
C ARG A 164 -3.42 2.97 19.04
N ASN A 165 -4.53 2.88 19.78
CA ASN A 165 -4.72 3.47 21.10
C ASN A 165 -4.53 2.52 22.30
N ASN A 166 -3.92 1.36 22.11
CA ASN A 166 -3.82 0.34 23.17
C ASN A 166 -2.40 0.05 23.64
N SER A 167 -1.38 0.81 23.21
CA SER A 167 -0.02 0.68 23.76
C SER A 167 0.00 1.06 25.23
N ARG A 168 0.76 0.32 26.04
CA ARG A 168 0.93 0.55 27.49
C ARG A 168 2.38 0.77 27.82
N VAL A 169 2.66 1.56 28.84
CA VAL A 169 4.03 1.73 29.36
C VAL A 169 4.66 0.37 29.69
N GLY A 170 5.87 0.14 29.17
CA GLY A 170 6.59 -1.12 29.30
C GLY A 170 6.35 -2.12 28.16
N ASP A 171 5.44 -1.85 27.23
CA ASP A 171 5.33 -2.67 26.00
C ASP A 171 6.60 -2.55 25.16
N ILE A 172 7.00 -3.64 24.52
CA ILE A 172 8.13 -3.66 23.60
C ILE A 172 7.66 -3.16 22.23
N VAL A 173 8.38 -2.20 21.65
CA VAL A 173 8.16 -1.71 20.27
C VAL A 173 8.83 -2.67 19.31
N CYS A 174 8.05 -3.19 18.36
CA CYS A 174 8.51 -4.12 17.34
C CYS A 174 8.26 -3.57 15.93
N LEU A 175 9.12 -3.99 15.00
CA LEU A 175 9.07 -3.66 13.57
C LEU A 175 9.07 -4.95 12.75
N SER A 176 8.25 -5.02 11.70
CA SER A 176 8.06 -6.23 10.89
C SER A 176 9.17 -6.49 9.88
N GLY A 177 9.99 -5.49 9.55
CA GLY A 177 11.06 -5.63 8.56
C GLY A 177 11.88 -4.36 8.39
N GLN A 178 12.63 -4.30 7.32
CA GLN A 178 13.63 -3.26 7.04
C GLN A 178 13.00 -1.97 6.53
N LEU A 179 13.48 -0.81 7.03
CA LEU A 179 13.09 0.54 6.60
C LEU A 179 13.88 1.02 5.37
N GLY A 180 13.30 1.94 4.61
CA GLY A 180 13.95 2.64 3.49
C GLY A 180 13.93 1.88 2.16
N ASN A 181 13.36 0.69 2.09
CA ASN A 181 13.25 -0.07 0.85
C ASN A 181 12.29 0.58 -0.16
N GLY A 182 11.23 1.24 0.31
CA GLY A 182 10.32 2.03 -0.50
C GLY A 182 11.05 3.19 -1.17
N LEU A 183 11.76 4.01 -0.41
CA LEU A 183 12.54 5.14 -0.91
C LEU A 183 13.61 4.71 -1.92
N PHE A 184 14.42 3.70 -1.57
CA PHE A 184 15.45 3.17 -2.47
C PHE A 184 14.86 2.64 -3.77
N GLY A 185 13.74 1.93 -3.67
CA GLY A 185 12.99 1.44 -4.83
C GLY A 185 12.44 2.56 -5.70
N MET A 186 11.89 3.62 -5.11
CA MET A 186 11.40 4.80 -5.82
C MET A 186 12.52 5.51 -6.58
N GLN A 187 13.67 5.74 -5.97
CA GLN A 187 14.84 6.36 -6.61
C GLN A 187 15.36 5.55 -7.81
N ASN A 188 15.13 4.26 -7.82
CA ASN A 188 15.63 3.33 -8.83
C ASN A 188 14.52 2.71 -9.73
N PHE A 189 13.26 3.19 -9.70
CA PHE A 189 12.13 2.51 -10.37
C PHE A 189 12.33 2.32 -11.87
N LYS A 190 13.04 3.23 -12.55
CA LYS A 190 13.35 3.13 -13.99
C LYS A 190 14.30 1.98 -14.32
N LYS A 191 15.10 1.54 -13.36
CA LYS A 191 16.06 0.42 -13.51
C LYS A 191 15.41 -0.94 -13.27
N TYR A 192 14.14 -0.97 -12.86
CA TYR A 192 13.43 -2.21 -12.56
C TYR A 192 13.22 -3.07 -13.81
N ASN A 193 13.60 -4.33 -13.71
CA ASN A 193 13.26 -5.38 -14.67
C ASN A 193 13.04 -6.71 -13.92
N ARG A 194 12.58 -7.76 -14.63
CA ARG A 194 12.28 -9.07 -14.00
C ARG A 194 13.49 -9.73 -13.31
N LYS A 195 14.70 -9.45 -13.76
CA LYS A 195 15.96 -10.00 -13.19
C LYS A 195 16.48 -9.13 -12.04
N ASN A 196 16.33 -7.82 -12.16
CA ASN A 196 16.74 -6.85 -11.16
C ASN A 196 15.55 -6.42 -10.31
N LYS A 197 15.49 -6.86 -9.05
CA LYS A 197 14.40 -6.59 -8.12
C LYS A 197 14.62 -5.35 -7.24
N ILE A 198 15.61 -4.50 -7.55
CA ILE A 198 15.98 -3.32 -6.74
C ILE A 198 14.76 -2.46 -6.39
N SER A 199 13.84 -2.25 -7.32
CA SER A 199 12.65 -1.43 -7.13
C SER A 199 11.39 -2.21 -6.78
N SER A 200 11.50 -3.50 -6.47
CA SER A 200 10.31 -4.33 -6.21
C SER A 200 9.55 -3.87 -4.95
N ALA A 201 10.27 -3.42 -3.92
CA ALA A 201 9.65 -2.91 -2.69
C ALA A 201 8.75 -1.70 -2.96
N TYR A 202 9.11 -0.85 -3.93
CA TYR A 202 8.31 0.30 -4.32
C TYR A 202 7.22 -0.04 -5.33
N LEU A 203 7.56 -0.71 -6.45
CA LEU A 203 6.63 -0.98 -7.56
C LEU A 203 5.64 -2.11 -7.27
N LYS A 204 6.05 -3.07 -6.45
CA LYS A 204 5.23 -4.19 -5.98
C LYS A 204 5.41 -4.37 -4.47
N PRO A 205 4.98 -3.39 -3.66
CA PRO A 205 5.02 -3.52 -2.20
C PRO A 205 4.20 -4.73 -1.74
N LYS A 206 4.30 -5.07 -0.46
CA LYS A 206 3.54 -6.18 0.12
C LYS A 206 2.72 -5.68 1.29
N ALA A 207 1.40 -5.86 1.24
CA ALA A 207 0.57 -5.74 2.43
C ALA A 207 0.76 -6.97 3.31
N LEU A 208 1.14 -6.76 4.56
CA LEU A 208 1.54 -7.81 5.50
C LEU A 208 0.34 -8.47 6.20
N ILE A 209 -0.67 -8.91 5.44
CA ILE A 209 -1.95 -9.43 5.96
C ILE A 209 -1.75 -10.60 6.93
N ASP A 210 -1.02 -11.65 6.52
CA ASP A 210 -0.80 -12.81 7.39
C ASP A 210 0.06 -12.49 8.61
N TYR A 211 0.94 -11.50 8.48
CA TYR A 211 1.73 -10.97 9.58
C TYR A 211 0.82 -10.24 10.59
N GLY A 212 0.01 -9.28 10.12
CA GLY A 212 -0.95 -8.53 10.93
C GLY A 212 -1.90 -9.45 11.70
N LYS A 213 -2.49 -10.44 11.02
CA LYS A 213 -3.32 -11.48 11.65
C LYS A 213 -2.56 -12.29 12.70
N THR A 214 -1.27 -12.53 12.49
CA THR A 214 -0.45 -13.30 13.44
C THR A 214 -0.17 -12.52 14.71
N ILE A 215 0.16 -11.22 14.60
CA ILE A 215 0.44 -10.37 15.77
C ILE A 215 -0.82 -9.96 16.52
N ALA A 216 -2.01 -10.01 15.89
CA ALA A 216 -3.28 -9.58 16.52
C ALA A 216 -3.59 -10.28 17.83
N GLY A 217 -3.21 -11.54 17.99
CA GLY A 217 -3.38 -12.29 19.26
C GLY A 217 -2.41 -11.92 20.38
N PHE A 218 -1.36 -11.13 20.10
CA PHE A 218 -0.25 -10.85 21.01
C PHE A 218 -0.02 -9.37 21.23
N ALA A 219 -0.18 -8.55 20.20
CA ALA A 219 0.11 -7.13 20.25
C ALA A 219 -0.94 -6.33 21.00
N SER A 220 -0.52 -5.22 21.60
CA SER A 220 -1.39 -4.20 22.18
C SER A 220 -1.95 -3.30 21.09
N SER A 221 -1.10 -2.77 20.24
CA SER A 221 -1.44 -1.84 19.14
C SER A 221 -0.57 -2.07 17.91
N ALA A 222 -1.02 -1.56 16.78
CA ALA A 222 -0.25 -1.56 15.53
C ALA A 222 -0.62 -0.37 14.63
N ILE A 223 0.28 -0.05 13.71
CA ILE A 223 0.15 0.90 12.60
C ILE A 223 1.07 0.45 11.47
N ASP A 224 0.73 0.72 10.23
CA ASP A 224 1.67 0.55 9.11
C ASP A 224 2.54 1.81 8.91
N ILE A 225 3.60 1.69 8.10
CA ILE A 225 4.54 2.78 7.81
C ILE A 225 4.25 3.30 6.41
N SER A 226 3.48 4.37 6.34
CA SER A 226 3.12 5.08 5.11
C SER A 226 3.83 6.43 4.96
N ASP A 227 3.93 7.20 6.04
CA ASP A 227 4.48 8.56 6.05
C ASP A 227 5.94 8.63 6.55
N GLY A 228 6.38 7.59 7.24
CA GLY A 228 7.70 7.44 7.82
C GLY A 228 7.67 6.93 9.25
N PHE A 229 8.65 6.10 9.59
CA PHE A 229 8.70 5.37 10.86
C PHE A 229 8.47 6.26 12.10
N ILE A 230 9.17 7.40 12.18
CA ILE A 230 9.04 8.32 13.32
C ILE A 230 7.67 9.00 13.34
N GLN A 231 7.14 9.41 12.18
CA GLN A 231 5.83 10.06 12.09
C GLN A 231 4.71 9.10 12.47
N ASP A 232 4.71 7.88 11.92
CA ASP A 232 3.68 6.88 12.18
C ASP A 232 3.75 6.37 13.63
N LEU A 233 4.95 6.20 14.19
CA LEU A 233 5.12 5.95 15.62
C LEU A 233 4.58 7.11 16.47
N GLY A 234 4.69 8.35 15.98
CA GLY A 234 4.09 9.53 16.60
C GLY A 234 2.56 9.46 16.66
N HIS A 235 1.92 8.97 15.61
CA HIS A 235 0.47 8.72 15.60
C HIS A 235 0.07 7.67 16.65
N LEU A 236 0.82 6.59 16.76
CA LEU A 236 0.60 5.55 17.76
C LEU A 236 0.84 6.08 19.19
N SER A 237 1.89 6.88 19.40
CA SER A 237 2.19 7.58 20.64
C SER A 237 1.03 8.47 21.10
N LYS A 238 0.53 9.32 20.20
CA LYS A 238 -0.58 10.24 20.46
C LYS A 238 -1.87 9.47 20.78
N ALA A 239 -2.21 8.45 20.00
CA ALA A 239 -3.41 7.66 20.18
C ALA A 239 -3.41 6.88 21.50
N SER A 240 -2.26 6.33 21.89
CA SER A 240 -2.08 5.53 23.11
C SER A 240 -1.74 6.36 24.35
N ASN A 241 -1.44 7.65 24.19
CA ASN A 241 -1.02 8.55 25.26
C ASN A 241 0.27 8.08 26.01
N VAL A 242 1.23 7.50 25.28
CA VAL A 242 2.54 7.04 25.76
C VAL A 242 3.65 7.57 24.85
N GLY A 243 4.89 7.56 25.30
CA GLY A 243 6.05 7.81 24.47
C GLY A 243 6.83 6.54 24.16
N PHE A 244 7.93 6.68 23.46
CA PHE A 244 8.78 5.56 23.06
C PHE A 244 10.26 5.90 23.21
N GLU A 245 11.04 4.97 23.71
CA GLU A 245 12.49 4.98 23.73
C GLU A 245 12.97 3.94 22.73
N LEU A 246 13.73 4.37 21.72
CA LEU A 246 14.21 3.56 20.60
C LEU A 246 15.74 3.42 20.66
N SER A 247 16.26 2.29 20.17
CA SER A 247 17.68 2.08 19.93
C SER A 247 17.98 2.03 18.45
N SER A 248 18.80 2.95 17.94
CA SER A 248 19.16 3.03 16.53
C SER A 248 19.87 1.77 16.03
N SER A 249 20.68 1.13 16.88
CA SER A 249 21.40 -0.11 16.56
C SER A 249 20.46 -1.33 16.36
N SER A 250 19.22 -1.25 16.82
CA SER A 250 18.22 -2.33 16.71
C SER A 250 17.26 -2.14 15.53
N ILE A 251 17.31 -0.97 14.86
CA ILE A 251 16.41 -0.66 13.73
C ILE A 251 17.04 -1.17 12.43
N PRO A 252 16.44 -2.18 11.76
CA PRO A 252 16.90 -2.63 10.46
C PRO A 252 16.57 -1.60 9.38
N TYR A 253 17.54 -1.22 8.57
CA TYR A 253 17.35 -0.27 7.48
C TYR A 253 18.18 -0.61 6.25
N ASN A 254 17.80 -0.08 5.10
CA ASN A 254 18.51 -0.29 3.83
C ASN A 254 19.90 0.38 3.87
N SER A 255 20.97 -0.40 3.83
CA SER A 255 22.35 0.06 3.94
C SER A 255 22.82 0.95 2.78
N ASN A 256 22.05 1.06 1.68
CA ASN A 256 22.32 2.02 0.61
C ASN A 256 21.84 3.45 0.93
N LEU A 257 21.22 3.66 2.08
CA LEU A 257 20.68 4.92 2.55
C LEU A 257 21.23 5.26 3.94
N LEU A 258 21.12 6.52 4.34
CA LEU A 258 21.41 6.92 5.72
C LEU A 258 20.22 6.54 6.63
N LEU A 259 20.49 6.12 7.86
CA LEU A 259 19.44 5.80 8.84
C LEU A 259 18.40 6.93 8.97
N ASN A 260 18.85 8.18 9.05
CA ASN A 260 17.94 9.34 9.16
C ASN A 260 17.00 9.48 7.95
N GLN A 261 17.41 9.09 6.75
CA GLN A 261 16.54 9.05 5.58
C GLN A 261 15.49 7.95 5.76
N CYS A 262 15.90 6.75 6.18
CA CYS A 262 14.99 5.61 6.39
C CYS A 262 13.98 5.84 7.51
N LEU A 263 14.34 6.58 8.56
CA LEU A 263 13.46 6.92 9.68
C LEU A 263 12.34 7.91 9.28
N ASN A 264 12.57 8.75 8.27
CA ASN A 264 11.68 9.84 7.88
C ASN A 264 11.05 9.67 6.49
N CYS A 265 11.43 8.64 5.73
CA CYS A 265 10.75 8.34 4.47
C CYS A 265 9.56 7.40 4.71
N GLY A 266 8.51 7.59 3.92
CA GLY A 266 7.37 6.70 3.88
C GLY A 266 7.54 5.56 2.86
N ASP A 267 6.41 4.99 2.46
CA ASP A 267 6.30 3.97 1.41
C ASP A 267 6.93 2.60 1.73
N ASP A 268 7.20 2.31 2.99
CA ASP A 268 7.78 1.01 3.39
C ASP A 268 6.71 -0.07 3.62
N TYR A 269 5.49 0.31 4.04
CA TYR A 269 4.35 -0.59 4.33
C TYR A 269 4.74 -1.76 5.25
N GLN A 270 5.72 -1.51 6.12
CA GLN A 270 6.03 -2.35 7.27
C GLN A 270 5.07 -2.04 8.41
N LEU A 271 4.97 -2.95 9.39
CA LEU A 271 4.14 -2.73 10.58
C LEU A 271 5.02 -2.33 11.77
N ILE A 272 4.63 -1.25 12.46
CA ILE A 272 5.07 -0.94 13.82
C ILE A 272 3.99 -1.47 14.76
N PHE A 273 4.39 -2.18 15.79
CA PHE A 273 3.44 -2.70 16.78
C PHE A 273 4.08 -2.79 18.17
N THR A 274 3.24 -2.74 19.19
CA THR A 274 3.68 -2.86 20.58
C THR A 274 3.19 -4.16 21.18
N VAL A 275 4.03 -4.80 22.00
CA VAL A 275 3.76 -6.12 22.57
C VAL A 275 4.04 -6.11 24.04
N PRO A 276 3.09 -6.53 24.92
CA PRO A 276 3.38 -6.73 26.34
C PRO A 276 4.55 -7.67 26.55
N LYS A 277 5.45 -7.36 27.48
CA LYS A 277 6.66 -8.18 27.75
C LYS A 277 6.37 -9.67 27.87
N LYS A 278 5.27 -10.04 28.56
CA LYS A 278 4.85 -11.45 28.73
C LYS A 278 4.51 -12.17 27.41
N ASN A 279 4.15 -11.43 26.36
CA ASN A 279 3.75 -11.98 25.06
C ASN A 279 4.93 -12.06 24.07
N ILE A 280 6.10 -11.48 24.36
CA ILE A 280 7.24 -11.43 23.43
C ILE A 280 7.73 -12.83 23.07
N GLN A 281 7.99 -13.69 24.05
CA GLN A 281 8.49 -15.04 23.81
C GLN A 281 7.48 -15.93 23.07
N PRO A 282 6.19 -16.01 23.47
CA PRO A 282 5.17 -16.72 22.72
C PRO A 282 5.04 -16.22 21.28
N LEU A 283 5.10 -14.90 21.07
CA LEU A 283 5.06 -14.31 19.73
C LEU A 283 6.31 -14.70 18.93
N ALA A 284 7.52 -14.59 19.48
CA ALA A 284 8.76 -14.95 18.78
C ALA A 284 8.74 -16.40 18.28
N VAL A 285 8.24 -17.34 19.08
CA VAL A 285 8.04 -18.74 18.67
C VAL A 285 7.07 -18.82 17.47
N LYS A 286 5.95 -18.08 17.52
CA LYS A 286 4.95 -18.06 16.44
C LYS A 286 5.53 -17.46 15.14
N MET A 287 6.30 -16.36 15.24
CA MET A 287 6.96 -15.70 14.11
C MET A 287 7.98 -16.62 13.45
N LYS A 288 8.84 -17.28 14.25
CA LYS A 288 9.81 -18.28 13.75
C LYS A 288 9.12 -19.41 12.99
N LYS A 289 8.02 -19.96 13.51
CA LYS A 289 7.25 -21.02 12.85
C LYS A 289 6.69 -20.57 11.51
N LYS A 290 6.31 -19.30 11.40
CA LYS A 290 5.79 -18.70 10.15
C LYS A 290 6.88 -18.13 9.23
N LYS A 291 8.15 -18.17 9.64
CA LYS A 291 9.29 -17.57 8.93
C LYS A 291 9.11 -16.05 8.73
N PHE A 292 8.53 -15.37 9.70
CA PHE A 292 8.40 -13.93 9.75
C PHE A 292 9.53 -13.33 10.56
N GLU A 293 10.10 -12.23 10.06
CA GLU A 293 11.05 -11.41 10.82
C GLU A 293 10.31 -10.56 11.85
N MET A 294 10.95 -10.28 12.98
CA MET A 294 10.45 -9.38 14.02
C MET A 294 11.66 -8.75 14.72
N HIS A 295 11.73 -7.43 14.69
CA HIS A 295 12.83 -6.67 15.29
C HIS A 295 12.31 -5.88 16.49
N GLN A 296 12.86 -6.11 17.67
CA GLN A 296 12.58 -5.32 18.86
C GLN A 296 13.42 -4.05 18.80
N VAL A 297 12.80 -2.91 18.64
CA VAL A 297 13.48 -1.63 18.33
C VAL A 297 13.39 -0.62 19.47
N GLY A 298 12.66 -0.92 20.55
CA GLY A 298 12.52 -0.03 21.69
C GLY A 298 11.47 -0.47 22.69
N THR A 299 11.10 0.46 23.55
CA THR A 299 10.12 0.23 24.63
C THR A 299 9.22 1.46 24.77
N SER A 300 7.95 1.25 25.11
CA SER A 300 7.02 2.33 25.44
C SER A 300 7.28 2.86 26.86
N ILE A 301 7.23 4.19 27.02
CA ILE A 301 7.57 4.92 28.23
C ILE A 301 6.46 5.88 28.65
N LYS A 302 6.49 6.34 29.90
CA LYS A 302 5.46 7.23 30.48
C LYS A 302 5.41 8.62 29.83
N THR A 303 6.55 9.16 29.36
CA THR A 303 6.60 10.47 28.68
C THR A 303 5.93 10.37 27.30
N LYS A 304 5.31 11.46 26.84
CA LYS A 304 4.65 11.50 25.51
C LYS A 304 5.61 11.91 24.37
N LYS A 305 6.90 11.63 24.54
CA LYS A 305 7.94 11.97 23.57
C LYS A 305 8.54 10.70 22.99
N ILE A 306 9.12 10.81 21.80
CA ILE A 306 9.89 9.74 21.18
C ILE A 306 11.36 10.08 21.29
N TYR A 307 12.13 9.16 21.84
CA TYR A 307 13.58 9.28 21.96
C TYR A 307 14.24 8.24 21.06
N LEU A 308 15.37 8.62 20.48
CA LEU A 308 16.29 7.73 19.78
C LEU A 308 17.66 7.89 20.45
N ASP A 309 18.16 6.83 21.05
CA ASP A 309 19.42 6.82 21.82
C ASP A 309 19.47 7.98 22.85
N GLY A 310 18.40 8.14 23.63
CA GLY A 310 18.25 9.18 24.66
C GLY A 310 17.97 10.59 24.16
N LYS A 311 17.95 10.83 22.84
CA LYS A 311 17.68 12.15 22.25
C LYS A 311 16.28 12.25 21.70
N ILE A 312 15.58 13.38 22.00
CA ILE A 312 14.22 13.61 21.47
C ILE A 312 14.26 13.71 19.95
N THR A 313 13.39 12.93 19.29
CA THR A 313 13.22 13.00 17.82
C THR A 313 12.20 14.06 17.42
N SER A 314 12.36 14.65 16.24
CA SER A 314 11.37 15.56 15.64
C SER A 314 10.33 14.77 14.86
N LEU A 315 9.05 14.92 15.22
CA LEU A 315 7.89 14.27 14.56
C LEU A 315 7.50 14.91 13.20
N ASN A 316 8.19 16.00 12.78
CA ASN A 316 7.74 16.80 11.64
C ASN A 316 8.52 16.57 10.34
N LYS A 317 9.23 15.47 10.21
CA LYS A 317 10.10 15.20 9.04
C LYS A 317 9.53 14.17 8.06
N GLY A 318 8.40 13.53 8.36
CA GLY A 318 7.71 12.62 7.46
C GLY A 318 6.95 13.34 6.33
N TYR A 319 6.33 12.58 5.46
CA TYR A 319 5.54 13.11 4.35
C TYR A 319 4.33 13.90 4.83
N LYS A 320 3.99 15.00 4.13
CA LYS A 320 2.81 15.82 4.39
C LYS A 320 2.18 16.26 3.08
N HIS A 321 0.86 16.19 2.99
CA HIS A 321 0.09 16.70 1.85
C HIS A 321 -0.09 18.24 1.91
N PHE A 322 -0.16 18.81 3.12
CA PHE A 322 -0.44 20.23 3.38
C PHE A 322 0.49 20.83 4.43
#